data_086b11215443c848075d478343f95cef
#
_entry.id   086b11215443c848075d478343f95cef
#
_cell.length_a   1.000
_cell.length_b   1.000
_cell.length_c   1.000
_cell.angle_alpha   90.00
_cell.angle_beta   90.00
_cell.angle_gamma   90.00
#
_symmetry.space_group_name_H-M   'P 1'
#
loop_
_entity.id
_entity.type
_entity.pdbx_description
1 polymer ?
#
loop_
_entity_poly.entity_id
_entity_poly.type
_entity_poly.pdbx_seq_one_letter_code
_entity_poly.pdbx_strand_id
1 'polypeptide(L)'
;MEAHFNIASWVNQSTIYEVNIRQYTPEGSFRAFENHIPRLKDMGVTILWLMPITPISEKLMKGSLGSYYACSSYTKINPAFGNESDLLNLIRCAHDHDIKVIIDWVANHTGANHEWMDNHPDWFTRDAAGNFIERNGWEDVVDLNYENKEMRAALIGAMQYWVRNFNID
;
A
#
# COMPACT_ATOMS: atom_id res chain seq x y z
N MET A 1 -12.37 -29.41 -5.50
CA MET A 1 -12.59 -28.43 -6.57
C MET A 1 -11.32 -27.60 -6.64
N GLU A 2 -10.52 -27.78 -7.68
CA GLU A 2 -9.41 -26.86 -7.94
C GLU A 2 -10.00 -25.49 -8.30
N ALA A 3 -9.62 -24.46 -7.57
CA ALA A 3 -9.98 -23.09 -7.91
C ALA A 3 -9.22 -22.70 -9.17
N HIS A 4 -9.88 -22.69 -10.32
CA HIS A 4 -9.32 -22.13 -11.53
C HIS A 4 -9.28 -20.60 -11.39
N PHE A 5 -8.12 -20.06 -11.10
CA PHE A 5 -7.89 -18.62 -11.15
C PHE A 5 -7.77 -18.19 -12.61
N ASN A 6 -8.72 -17.40 -13.10
CA ASN A 6 -8.58 -16.76 -14.38
C ASN A 6 -7.61 -15.58 -14.25
N ILE A 7 -6.45 -15.69 -14.89
CA ILE A 7 -5.51 -14.57 -15.01
C ILE A 7 -6.16 -13.51 -15.89
N ALA A 8 -6.15 -12.26 -15.45
CA ALA A 8 -6.66 -11.15 -16.24
C ALA A 8 -5.91 -11.08 -17.58
N SER A 9 -6.64 -10.90 -18.67
CA SER A 9 -6.09 -10.99 -20.05
C SER A 9 -4.97 -9.98 -20.33
N TRP A 10 -4.97 -8.84 -19.62
CA TRP A 10 -3.98 -7.78 -19.79
C TRP A 10 -2.62 -8.10 -19.14
N VAL A 11 -2.52 -9.10 -18.25
CA VAL A 11 -1.29 -9.39 -17.48
C VAL A 11 -0.14 -9.89 -18.37
N ASN A 12 -0.44 -10.78 -19.34
CA ASN A 12 0.60 -11.51 -20.07
C ASN A 12 1.51 -10.65 -20.98
N GLN A 13 1.09 -9.45 -21.34
CA GLN A 13 1.82 -8.53 -22.23
C GLN A 13 2.09 -7.18 -21.55
N SER A 14 2.09 -7.17 -20.23
CA SER A 14 2.22 -5.94 -19.46
C SER A 14 3.68 -5.61 -19.13
N THR A 15 3.96 -4.32 -19.10
CA THR A 15 5.16 -3.73 -18.54
C THR A 15 4.82 -3.02 -17.24
N ILE A 16 5.58 -3.26 -16.19
CA ILE A 16 5.36 -2.65 -14.87
C ILE A 16 6.37 -1.52 -14.66
N TYR A 17 5.86 -0.39 -14.21
CA TYR A 17 6.67 0.74 -13.75
C TYR A 17 6.37 1.02 -12.28
N GLU A 18 7.34 0.69 -11.41
CA GLU A 18 7.26 1.00 -9.98
C GLU A 18 7.54 2.49 -9.76
N VAL A 19 6.72 3.12 -8.94
CA VAL A 19 6.85 4.55 -8.65
C VAL A 19 6.83 4.85 -7.17
N ASN A 20 7.81 5.62 -6.72
CA ASN A 20 7.86 6.23 -5.40
C ASN A 20 7.31 7.65 -5.50
N ILE A 21 6.06 7.88 -5.11
CA ILE A 21 5.40 9.19 -5.21
C ILE A 21 6.20 10.29 -4.53
N ARG A 22 6.76 10.04 -3.34
CA ARG A 22 7.56 11.04 -2.59
C ARG A 22 8.78 11.54 -3.36
N GLN A 23 9.38 10.68 -4.19
CA GLN A 23 10.69 10.95 -4.81
C GLN A 23 10.60 11.25 -6.31
N TYR A 24 9.44 11.03 -6.93
CA TYR A 24 9.31 11.15 -8.38
C TYR A 24 9.33 12.61 -8.88
N THR A 25 8.69 13.49 -8.13
CA THR A 25 8.67 14.93 -8.41
C THR A 25 9.17 15.72 -7.19
N PRO A 26 9.62 16.97 -7.36
CA PRO A 26 9.99 17.82 -6.21
C PRO A 26 8.88 17.99 -5.18
N GLU A 27 7.62 18.00 -5.62
CA GLU A 27 6.44 18.14 -4.78
C GLU A 27 6.10 16.85 -4.02
N GLY A 28 6.51 15.68 -4.54
CA GLY A 28 6.26 14.38 -3.95
C GLY A 28 4.77 14.03 -3.79
N SER A 29 3.91 14.45 -4.71
CA SER A 29 2.46 14.34 -4.58
C SER A 29 1.80 13.61 -5.76
N PHE A 30 0.59 13.06 -5.55
CA PHE A 30 -0.22 12.44 -6.60
C PHE A 30 -0.50 13.40 -7.75
N ARG A 31 -0.87 14.64 -7.44
CA ARG A 31 -1.17 15.67 -8.43
C ARG A 31 0.02 16.02 -9.30
N ALA A 32 1.20 16.11 -8.73
CA ALA A 32 2.40 16.39 -9.50
C ALA A 32 2.79 15.19 -10.39
N PHE A 33 2.67 13.97 -9.86
CA PHE A 33 2.95 12.75 -10.59
C PHE A 33 1.97 12.51 -11.76
N GLU A 34 0.70 12.84 -11.60
CA GLU A 34 -0.34 12.70 -12.63
C GLU A 34 0.08 13.30 -13.98
N ASN A 35 0.79 14.44 -13.98
CA ASN A 35 1.26 15.09 -15.19
C ASN A 35 2.28 14.25 -16.01
N HIS A 36 2.83 13.21 -15.42
CA HIS A 36 3.80 12.32 -16.08
C HIS A 36 3.17 11.08 -16.73
N ILE A 37 1.88 10.83 -16.52
CA ILE A 37 1.16 9.68 -17.07
C ILE A 37 1.27 9.60 -18.60
N PRO A 38 1.05 10.69 -19.39
CA PRO A 38 1.20 10.62 -20.85
C PRO A 38 2.60 10.18 -21.28
N ARG A 39 3.64 10.70 -20.65
CA ARG A 39 5.03 10.30 -20.94
C ARG A 39 5.29 8.82 -20.63
N LEU A 40 4.73 8.30 -19.54
CA LEU A 40 4.87 6.88 -19.18
C LEU A 40 4.14 5.98 -20.19
N LYS A 41 2.97 6.40 -20.67
CA LYS A 41 2.27 5.73 -21.77
C LYS A 41 3.12 5.66 -23.03
N ASP A 42 3.73 6.77 -23.43
CA ASP A 42 4.61 6.84 -24.60
C ASP A 42 5.85 5.94 -24.47
N MET A 43 6.30 5.70 -23.24
CA MET A 43 7.37 4.74 -22.93
C MET A 43 6.90 3.26 -23.01
N GLY A 44 5.62 3.01 -23.20
CA GLY A 44 5.06 1.66 -23.25
C GLY A 44 4.70 1.06 -21.87
N VAL A 45 4.57 1.88 -20.84
CA VAL A 45 4.09 1.43 -19.51
C VAL A 45 2.61 1.06 -19.60
N THR A 46 2.27 -0.11 -19.06
CA THR A 46 0.88 -0.60 -19.02
C THR A 46 0.37 -0.84 -17.61
N ILE A 47 1.26 -0.92 -16.62
CA ILE A 47 0.92 -1.04 -15.20
C ILE A 47 1.77 -0.04 -14.41
N LEU A 48 1.13 0.79 -13.59
CA LEU A 48 1.77 1.54 -12.53
C LEU A 48 1.70 0.74 -11.24
N TRP A 49 2.84 0.51 -10.62
CA TRP A 49 2.95 -0.04 -9.28
C TRP A 49 3.31 1.10 -8.32
N LEU A 50 2.32 1.58 -7.59
CA LEU A 50 2.56 2.60 -6.55
C LEU A 50 3.19 1.93 -5.32
N MET A 51 4.40 2.34 -4.92
CA MET A 51 4.94 2.01 -3.59
C MET A 51 3.93 2.39 -2.52
N PRO A 52 4.03 1.87 -1.27
CA PRO A 52 2.97 2.05 -0.28
C PRO A 52 2.56 3.52 -0.12
N ILE A 53 1.27 3.78 -0.29
CA ILE A 53 0.67 5.12 -0.25
C ILE A 53 -0.04 5.43 1.06
N THR A 54 0.05 4.51 2.01
CA THR A 54 -0.56 4.62 3.35
C THR A 54 0.27 5.48 4.30
N PRO A 55 -0.33 6.02 5.37
CA PRO A 55 0.41 6.81 6.36
C PRO A 55 1.49 5.98 7.05
N ILE A 56 2.62 6.61 7.34
CA ILE A 56 3.77 6.00 7.98
C ILE A 56 3.66 6.12 9.50
N SER A 57 4.07 5.08 10.21
CA SER A 57 4.18 5.07 11.66
C SER A 57 5.24 6.07 12.15
N GLU A 58 4.87 6.92 13.10
CA GLU A 58 5.81 7.84 13.75
C GLU A 58 6.57 7.16 14.91
N LYS A 59 5.98 6.13 15.52
CA LYS A 59 6.60 5.39 16.61
C LYS A 59 7.71 4.48 16.05
N LEU A 60 8.90 4.57 16.63
CA LEU A 60 10.11 3.88 16.22
C LEU A 60 10.54 4.20 14.78
N MET A 61 10.09 5.33 14.23
CA MET A 61 10.39 5.75 12.88
C MET A 61 11.89 5.86 12.63
N LYS A 62 12.37 5.25 11.54
CA LYS A 62 13.75 5.35 11.09
C LYS A 62 13.96 6.60 10.22
N GLY A 63 14.96 7.39 10.57
CA GLY A 63 15.24 8.67 9.90
C GLY A 63 14.13 9.70 10.10
N SER A 64 14.15 10.79 9.34
CA SER A 64 13.21 11.89 9.47
C SER A 64 11.87 11.69 8.76
N LEU A 65 11.79 10.75 7.81
CA LEU A 65 10.62 10.54 6.95
C LEU A 65 9.97 9.16 7.14
N GLY A 66 10.62 8.25 7.83
CA GLY A 66 10.14 6.89 8.06
C GLY A 66 10.13 6.01 6.82
N SER A 67 9.82 4.73 7.06
CA SER A 67 9.68 3.72 6.02
C SER A 67 8.25 3.66 5.47
N TYR A 68 8.09 3.65 4.15
CA TYR A 68 6.79 3.41 3.49
C TYR A 68 6.16 2.09 3.93
N TYR A 69 6.99 1.12 4.29
CA TYR A 69 6.58 -0.25 4.67
C TYR A 69 6.16 -0.37 6.13
N ALA A 70 6.33 0.69 6.95
CA ALA A 70 5.88 0.76 8.33
C ALA A 70 4.56 1.54 8.44
N CYS A 71 3.46 1.02 7.87
CA CYS A 71 2.18 1.73 7.82
C CYS A 71 1.50 1.85 9.20
N SER A 72 0.81 2.96 9.43
CA SER A 72 -0.03 3.19 10.62
C SER A 72 -1.52 2.96 10.37
N SER A 73 -1.94 2.77 9.11
CA SER A 73 -3.29 2.42 8.70
C SER A 73 -3.28 1.75 7.34
N TYR A 74 -4.12 0.74 7.16
CA TYR A 74 -4.27 0.06 5.86
C TYR A 74 -5.28 0.72 4.92
N THR A 75 -6.11 1.63 5.38
CA THR A 75 -7.22 2.21 4.60
C THR A 75 -7.18 3.73 4.51
N LYS A 76 -6.12 4.37 4.99
CA LYS A 76 -5.92 5.81 4.88
C LYS A 76 -4.83 6.12 3.86
N ILE A 77 -4.92 7.30 3.27
CA ILE A 77 -3.90 7.85 2.37
C ILE A 77 -2.88 8.65 3.20
N ASN A 78 -1.62 8.53 2.86
CA ASN A 78 -0.56 9.38 3.42
C ASN A 78 -0.82 10.84 3.03
N PRO A 79 -1.08 11.74 4.00
CA PRO A 79 -1.41 13.13 3.70
C PRO A 79 -0.27 13.90 3.01
N ALA A 80 0.97 13.42 3.09
CA ALA A 80 2.10 14.00 2.36
C ALA A 80 1.98 13.84 0.84
N PHE A 81 1.20 12.88 0.35
CA PHE A 81 1.02 12.63 -1.09
C PHE A 81 -0.21 13.34 -1.66
N GLY A 82 -1.14 13.78 -0.82
CA GLY A 82 -2.41 14.37 -1.20
C GLY A 82 -3.59 13.76 -0.45
N ASN A 83 -4.75 13.79 -1.06
CA ASN A 83 -6.00 13.27 -0.51
C ASN A 83 -6.67 12.27 -1.47
N GLU A 84 -7.85 11.77 -1.07
CA GLU A 84 -8.63 10.78 -1.84
C GLU A 84 -8.95 11.28 -3.26
N SER A 85 -9.32 12.56 -3.40
CA SER A 85 -9.62 13.14 -4.72
C SER A 85 -8.40 13.19 -5.62
N ASP A 86 -7.22 13.48 -5.06
CA ASP A 86 -5.98 13.51 -5.82
C ASP A 86 -5.58 12.11 -6.31
N LEU A 87 -5.74 11.08 -5.47
CA LEU A 87 -5.51 9.69 -5.87
C LEU A 87 -6.52 9.21 -6.91
N LEU A 88 -7.80 9.52 -6.74
CA LEU A 88 -8.84 9.17 -7.72
C LEU A 88 -8.59 9.83 -9.07
N ASN A 89 -8.13 11.07 -9.11
CA ASN A 89 -7.77 11.76 -10.35
C ASN A 89 -6.58 11.09 -11.04
N LEU A 90 -5.53 10.77 -10.28
CA LEU A 90 -4.37 10.03 -10.79
C LEU A 90 -4.79 8.69 -11.41
N ILE A 91 -5.59 7.88 -10.70
CA ILE A 91 -6.05 6.57 -11.19
C ILE A 91 -6.90 6.73 -12.45
N ARG A 92 -7.82 7.71 -12.47
CA ARG A 92 -8.62 7.99 -13.66
C ARG A 92 -7.75 8.40 -14.84
N CYS A 93 -6.79 9.30 -14.62
CA CYS A 93 -5.83 9.70 -15.64
C CYS A 93 -5.05 8.50 -16.19
N ALA A 94 -4.59 7.58 -15.31
CA ALA A 94 -3.91 6.36 -15.75
C ALA A 94 -4.84 5.47 -16.61
N HIS A 95 -6.08 5.25 -16.17
CA HIS A 95 -7.07 4.46 -16.92
C HIS A 95 -7.43 5.09 -18.28
N ASP A 96 -7.56 6.40 -18.35
CA ASP A 96 -7.80 7.13 -19.61
C ASP A 96 -6.64 6.98 -20.63
N HIS A 97 -5.45 6.59 -20.13
CA HIS A 97 -4.28 6.25 -20.93
C HIS A 97 -4.05 4.73 -21.08
N ASP A 98 -5.06 3.89 -20.80
CA ASP A 98 -4.95 2.42 -20.80
C ASP A 98 -3.78 1.90 -19.91
N ILE A 99 -3.53 2.51 -18.79
CA ILE A 99 -2.55 2.09 -17.79
C ILE A 99 -3.31 1.59 -16.55
N LYS A 100 -3.03 0.36 -16.15
CA LYS A 100 -3.54 -0.25 -14.92
C LYS A 100 -2.80 0.29 -13.71
N VAL A 101 -3.47 0.32 -12.55
CA VAL A 101 -2.86 0.79 -11.30
C VAL A 101 -2.93 -0.29 -10.24
N ILE A 102 -1.77 -0.66 -9.70
CA ILE A 102 -1.66 -1.53 -8.54
C ILE A 102 -0.95 -0.79 -7.41
N ILE A 103 -1.25 -1.16 -6.17
CA ILE A 103 -0.57 -0.63 -4.98
C ILE A 103 0.26 -1.72 -4.32
N ASP A 104 1.41 -1.33 -3.78
CA ASP A 104 2.22 -2.21 -2.96
C ASP A 104 1.49 -2.55 -1.67
N TRP A 105 1.34 -3.84 -1.38
CA TRP A 105 0.57 -4.33 -0.25
C TRP A 105 1.43 -5.12 0.74
N VAL A 106 1.68 -4.52 1.89
CA VAL A 106 2.50 -5.12 2.95
C VAL A 106 1.62 -5.95 3.89
N ALA A 107 1.48 -7.23 3.59
CA ALA A 107 0.62 -8.15 4.36
C ALA A 107 1.37 -8.90 5.49
N ASN A 108 2.56 -8.45 5.90
CA ASN A 108 3.41 -9.15 6.85
C ASN A 108 3.47 -8.47 8.23
N HIS A 109 3.54 -7.17 8.23
CA HIS A 109 3.75 -6.34 9.42
C HIS A 109 3.09 -4.96 9.25
N THR A 110 3.06 -4.20 10.33
CA THR A 110 2.67 -2.78 10.32
C THR A 110 3.74 -1.96 11.04
N GLY A 111 3.62 -0.64 10.98
CA GLY A 111 4.38 0.23 11.87
C GLY A 111 3.94 0.07 13.34
N ALA A 112 4.80 0.54 14.25
CA ALA A 112 4.66 0.29 15.69
C ALA A 112 3.56 1.12 16.41
N ASN A 113 2.79 1.94 15.68
CA ASN A 113 1.58 2.63 16.17
C ASN A 113 0.39 2.47 15.21
N HIS A 114 0.28 1.32 14.57
CA HIS A 114 -0.87 1.04 13.70
C HIS A 114 -2.18 1.11 14.48
N GLU A 115 -3.23 1.69 13.89
CA GLU A 115 -4.54 1.93 14.52
C GLU A 115 -5.23 0.66 15.07
N TRP A 116 -4.90 -0.52 14.56
CA TRP A 116 -5.41 -1.78 15.09
C TRP A 116 -4.80 -2.17 16.44
N MET A 117 -3.64 -1.64 16.81
CA MET A 117 -2.92 -2.06 18.03
C MET A 117 -3.68 -1.69 19.31
N ASP A 118 -4.42 -0.59 19.30
CA ASP A 118 -5.18 -0.13 20.46
C ASP A 118 -6.44 -0.97 20.69
N ASN A 119 -7.12 -1.36 19.60
CA ASN A 119 -8.42 -2.04 19.67
C ASN A 119 -8.32 -3.56 19.52
N HIS A 120 -7.26 -4.04 18.84
CA HIS A 120 -7.06 -5.45 18.49
C HIS A 120 -5.61 -5.88 18.73
N PRO A 121 -5.11 -5.79 19.99
CA PRO A 121 -3.71 -6.12 20.29
C PRO A 121 -3.36 -7.60 20.06
N ASP A 122 -4.34 -8.48 20.00
CA ASP A 122 -4.23 -9.91 19.68
C ASP A 122 -4.05 -10.20 18.18
N TRP A 123 -4.23 -9.17 17.33
CA TRP A 123 -3.94 -9.26 15.90
C TRP A 123 -2.43 -9.17 15.58
N PHE A 124 -1.62 -8.92 16.60
CA PHE A 124 -0.17 -8.80 16.48
C PHE A 124 0.55 -9.90 17.24
N THR A 125 1.71 -10.32 16.73
CA THR A 125 2.54 -11.34 17.38
C THR A 125 3.18 -10.78 18.64
N ARG A 126 3.20 -11.60 19.71
CA ARG A 126 3.78 -11.24 21.00
C ARG A 126 4.74 -12.32 21.50
N ASP A 127 5.70 -11.92 22.31
CA ASP A 127 6.54 -12.84 23.07
C ASP A 127 5.82 -13.37 24.33
N ALA A 128 6.50 -14.23 25.07
CA ALA A 128 5.96 -14.80 26.30
C ALA A 128 5.73 -13.76 27.43
N ALA A 129 6.37 -12.61 27.35
CA ALA A 129 6.20 -11.48 28.28
C ALA A 129 5.07 -10.54 27.83
N GLY A 130 4.46 -10.77 26.65
CA GLY A 130 3.38 -9.97 26.10
C GLY A 130 3.82 -8.76 25.28
N ASN A 131 5.12 -8.60 25.00
CA ASN A 131 5.62 -7.52 24.16
C ASN A 131 5.35 -7.83 22.68
N PHE A 132 5.03 -6.82 21.89
CA PHE A 132 4.97 -6.94 20.44
C PHE A 132 6.35 -7.26 19.88
N ILE A 133 6.41 -8.17 18.91
CA ILE A 133 7.67 -8.61 18.33
C ILE A 133 7.66 -8.49 16.80
N GLU A 134 8.85 -8.49 16.27
CA GLU A 134 9.21 -8.56 14.87
C GLU A 134 10.36 -9.57 14.71
N ARG A 135 10.36 -10.41 13.67
CA ARG A 135 11.25 -11.57 13.55
C ARG A 135 12.40 -11.38 12.58
N ASN A 136 12.42 -10.28 11.82
CA ASN A 136 13.37 -10.05 10.73
C ASN A 136 14.49 -9.04 11.10
N GLY A 137 14.44 -8.46 12.31
CA GLY A 137 15.37 -7.43 12.76
C GLY A 137 15.03 -6.01 12.28
N TRP A 138 13.76 -5.77 11.93
CA TRP A 138 13.24 -4.46 11.52
C TRP A 138 12.59 -3.75 12.70
N GLU A 139 13.34 -2.87 13.35
CA GLU A 139 12.97 -2.25 14.63
C GLU A 139 11.76 -1.30 14.58
N ASP A 140 11.32 -0.88 13.39
CA ASP A 140 10.25 0.09 13.17
C ASP A 140 8.88 -0.55 12.86
N VAL A 141 8.81 -1.88 12.89
CA VAL A 141 7.59 -2.63 12.54
C VAL A 141 7.22 -3.68 13.59
N VAL A 142 6.00 -4.21 13.49
CA VAL A 142 5.44 -5.27 14.34
C VAL A 142 4.73 -6.29 13.47
N ASP A 143 5.00 -7.58 13.69
CA ASP A 143 4.42 -8.69 12.92
C ASP A 143 2.93 -8.87 13.18
N LEU A 144 2.19 -9.09 12.10
CA LEU A 144 0.80 -9.52 12.18
C LEU A 144 0.68 -10.99 12.64
N ASN A 145 -0.33 -11.26 13.45
CA ASN A 145 -0.64 -12.61 13.94
C ASN A 145 -1.58 -13.34 12.97
N TYR A 146 -1.05 -14.11 12.06
CA TYR A 146 -1.82 -14.84 11.05
C TYR A 146 -2.64 -16.04 11.61
N GLU A 147 -2.42 -16.45 12.87
CA GLU A 147 -3.29 -17.41 13.53
C GLU A 147 -4.66 -16.80 13.86
N ASN A 148 -4.73 -15.47 14.02
CA ASN A 148 -5.99 -14.77 14.28
C ASN A 148 -6.81 -14.63 12.99
N LYS A 149 -8.01 -15.26 13.00
CA LYS A 149 -8.91 -15.27 11.84
C LYS A 149 -9.56 -13.91 11.57
N GLU A 150 -9.83 -13.14 12.62
CA GLU A 150 -10.45 -11.82 12.50
C GLU A 150 -9.46 -10.82 11.87
N MET A 151 -8.19 -10.88 12.27
CA MET A 151 -7.12 -10.10 11.65
C MET A 151 -7.05 -10.40 10.14
N ARG A 152 -7.05 -11.68 9.75
CA ARG A 152 -7.03 -12.05 8.31
C ARG A 152 -8.24 -11.52 7.55
N ALA A 153 -9.44 -11.59 8.16
CA ALA A 153 -10.65 -11.05 7.56
C ALA A 153 -10.59 -9.52 7.41
N ALA A 154 -10.08 -8.82 8.43
CA ALA A 154 -9.89 -7.37 8.40
C ALA A 154 -8.87 -6.94 7.32
N LEU A 155 -7.78 -7.69 7.18
CA LEU A 155 -6.76 -7.42 6.16
C LEU A 155 -7.33 -7.60 4.73
N ILE A 156 -8.12 -8.65 4.50
CA ILE A 156 -8.85 -8.85 3.24
C ILE A 156 -9.83 -7.69 3.01
N GLY A 157 -10.56 -7.26 4.04
CA GLY A 157 -11.45 -6.11 3.98
C GLY A 157 -10.73 -4.82 3.58
N ALA A 158 -9.53 -4.61 4.11
CA ALA A 158 -8.69 -3.47 3.76
C ALA A 158 -8.21 -3.52 2.29
N MET A 159 -7.85 -4.68 1.77
CA MET A 159 -7.56 -4.83 0.33
C MET A 159 -8.79 -4.51 -0.53
N GLN A 160 -9.96 -5.04 -0.15
CA GLN A 160 -11.22 -4.78 -0.86
C GLN A 160 -11.63 -3.30 -0.82
N TYR A 161 -11.25 -2.57 0.24
CA TYR A 161 -11.49 -1.13 0.36
C TYR A 161 -10.86 -0.36 -0.81
N TRP A 162 -9.61 -0.64 -1.15
CA TRP A 162 -8.91 0.03 -2.25
C TRP A 162 -9.54 -0.29 -3.61
N VAL A 163 -9.88 -1.55 -3.86
CA VAL A 163 -10.54 -1.96 -5.10
C VAL A 163 -11.90 -1.28 -5.25
N ARG A 164 -12.72 -1.28 -4.18
CA ARG A 164 -14.10 -0.75 -4.24
C ARG A 164 -14.18 0.76 -4.31
N ASN A 165 -13.29 1.46 -3.60
CA ASN A 165 -13.37 2.92 -3.47
C ASN A 165 -12.48 3.65 -4.47
N PHE A 166 -11.40 3.04 -4.94
CA PHE A 166 -10.42 3.67 -5.82
C PHE A 166 -10.28 3.00 -7.18
N ASN A 167 -11.00 1.89 -7.41
CA ASN A 167 -10.93 1.15 -8.67
C ASN A 167 -9.49 0.70 -9.04
N ILE A 168 -8.75 0.23 -8.03
CA ILE A 168 -7.42 -0.39 -8.21
C ILE A 168 -7.59 -1.72 -8.96
N ASP A 169 -6.69 -2.05 -9.88
CA ASP A 169 -6.70 -3.22 -10.75
C ASP A 169 -6.02 -4.45 -10.14
#